data_386750e1b2f01361ec4f3c2614682a53
#
_entry.id   386750e1b2f01361ec4f3c2614682a53
#
_cell.length_a   1.000
_cell.length_b   1.000
_cell.length_c   1.000
_cell.angle_alpha   90.00
_cell.angle_beta   90.00
_cell.angle_gamma   90.00
#
_symmetry.space_group_name_H-M   'P 1'
#
loop_
_entity.id
_entity.type
_entity.pdbx_description
1 polymer ?
#
loop_
_entity_poly.entity_id
_entity_poly.type
_entity_poly.pdbx_seq_one_letter_code
_entity_poly.pdbx_strand_id
1 'polypeptide(L)'
;MSSIPVIGPGKLGATLEGSKEFAKDFMLRHNIPTAKYFVVTSLNLAEGLEVLDGMQAPYVLKADGLAAGKGVLILHSLEEAKSELKAMLDGKFGAASSKVVIEECLTGIELSVFVLTDGFGYVILPEAKDYKRIGEGDKGLNTGGMGAISPVPFADKAFMKKVEDRIVKPTLEGLRKDDIPYKGFIFL
;
A
#
# COMPACT_ATOMS: atom_id res chain seq x y z
N MET A 1 11.90 29.10 -14.69
CA MET A 1 11.35 28.04 -13.81
C MET A 1 10.50 28.73 -12.76
N SER A 2 9.29 28.29 -12.51
CA SER A 2 8.39 28.92 -11.53
C SER A 2 9.00 28.80 -10.14
N SER A 3 9.01 29.90 -9.40
CA SER A 3 9.46 29.99 -8.00
C SER A 3 8.36 29.56 -7.00
N ILE A 4 7.38 28.77 -7.43
CA ILE A 4 6.28 28.31 -6.57
C ILE A 4 6.84 27.24 -5.64
N PRO A 5 6.79 27.42 -4.31
CA PRO A 5 7.17 26.40 -3.36
C PRO A 5 6.23 25.20 -3.46
N VAL A 6 6.79 24.01 -3.50
CA VAL A 6 6.02 22.75 -3.53
C VAL A 6 6.33 21.96 -2.25
N ILE A 7 5.28 21.58 -1.52
CA ILE A 7 5.37 20.67 -0.37
C ILE A 7 5.02 19.28 -0.89
N GLY A 8 6.05 18.43 -1.02
CA GLY A 8 5.90 17.07 -1.52
C GLY A 8 7.25 16.41 -1.70
N PRO A 9 7.29 15.06 -1.78
CA PRO A 9 8.51 14.33 -2.03
C PRO A 9 9.05 14.59 -3.44
N GLY A 10 10.37 14.44 -3.62
CA GLY A 10 10.98 14.33 -4.93
C GLY A 10 10.60 13.01 -5.62
N LYS A 11 11.05 12.84 -6.87
CA LYS A 11 10.73 11.66 -7.69
C LYS A 11 10.98 10.33 -6.97
N LEU A 12 12.12 10.17 -6.29
CA LEU A 12 12.47 8.95 -5.58
C LEU A 12 11.54 8.69 -4.40
N GLY A 13 11.22 9.71 -3.58
CA GLY A 13 10.27 9.59 -2.49
C GLY A 13 8.85 9.27 -2.97
N ALA A 14 8.43 9.84 -4.10
CA ALA A 14 7.14 9.55 -4.72
C ALA A 14 7.04 8.11 -5.25
N THR A 15 8.15 7.40 -5.45
CA THR A 15 8.15 5.99 -5.85
C THR A 15 7.54 5.08 -4.78
N LEU A 16 7.55 5.49 -3.50
CA LEU A 16 6.86 4.74 -2.43
C LEU A 16 5.35 4.58 -2.69
N GLU A 17 4.73 5.54 -3.37
CA GLU A 17 3.34 5.46 -3.81
C GLU A 17 3.25 4.89 -5.23
N GLY A 18 4.22 5.20 -6.08
CA GLY A 18 4.21 4.85 -7.50
C GLY A 18 4.50 3.38 -7.81
N SER A 19 5.16 2.64 -6.90
CA SER A 19 5.51 1.21 -7.05
C SER A 19 5.30 0.48 -5.75
N LYS A 20 4.42 -0.51 -5.77
CA LYS A 20 4.14 -1.37 -4.61
C LYS A 20 5.32 -2.26 -4.26
N GLU A 21 6.02 -2.79 -5.27
CA GLU A 21 7.26 -3.53 -5.08
C GLU A 21 8.28 -2.69 -4.30
N PHE A 22 8.54 -1.46 -4.77
CA PHE A 22 9.48 -0.56 -4.11
C PHE A 22 9.08 -0.27 -2.66
N ALA A 23 7.80 0.01 -2.41
CA ALA A 23 7.27 0.25 -1.07
C ALA A 23 7.42 -0.99 -0.17
N LYS A 24 7.12 -2.18 -0.68
CA LYS A 24 7.26 -3.45 0.05
C LYS A 24 8.71 -3.75 0.40
N ASP A 25 9.61 -3.61 -0.56
CA ASP A 25 11.05 -3.80 -0.35
C ASP A 25 11.61 -2.81 0.67
N PHE A 26 11.18 -1.56 0.60
CA PHE A 26 11.52 -0.55 1.59
C PHE A 26 11.03 -0.94 2.99
N MET A 27 9.77 -1.35 3.12
CA MET A 27 9.22 -1.79 4.40
C MET A 27 9.97 -3.00 4.96
N LEU A 28 10.31 -3.97 4.12
CA LEU A 28 11.07 -5.16 4.53
C LEU A 28 12.47 -4.79 5.03
N ARG A 29 13.21 -3.96 4.28
CA ARG A 29 14.58 -3.51 4.65
C ARG A 29 14.61 -2.77 5.98
N HIS A 30 13.56 -2.03 6.28
CA HIS A 30 13.48 -1.20 7.48
C HIS A 30 12.62 -1.79 8.59
N ASN A 31 12.28 -3.08 8.51
CA ASN A 31 11.48 -3.82 9.50
C ASN A 31 10.11 -3.17 9.80
N ILE A 32 9.51 -2.54 8.80
CA ILE A 32 8.17 -1.97 8.89
C ILE A 32 7.16 -3.10 8.62
N PRO A 33 6.19 -3.34 9.54
CA PRO A 33 5.20 -4.39 9.35
C PRO A 33 4.40 -4.18 8.07
N THR A 34 4.29 -5.22 7.27
CA THR A 34 3.49 -5.23 6.05
C THR A 34 3.01 -6.65 5.74
N ALA A 35 2.01 -6.80 4.87
CA ALA A 35 1.56 -8.10 4.37
C ALA A 35 2.70 -8.84 3.68
N LYS A 36 2.78 -10.16 3.86
CA LYS A 36 3.70 -11.01 3.07
C LYS A 36 3.38 -10.84 1.60
N TYR A 37 4.39 -10.82 0.77
CA TYR A 37 4.21 -10.56 -0.64
C TYR A 37 5.20 -11.34 -1.51
N PHE A 38 4.84 -11.48 -2.78
CA PHE A 38 5.69 -12.04 -3.83
C PHE A 38 5.48 -11.22 -5.11
N VAL A 39 6.58 -10.83 -5.75
CA VAL A 39 6.52 -10.04 -6.99
C VAL A 39 6.64 -10.96 -8.20
N VAL A 40 5.68 -10.83 -9.10
CA VAL A 40 5.59 -11.63 -10.33
C VAL A 40 5.74 -10.74 -11.55
N THR A 41 6.55 -11.21 -12.47
CA THR A 41 6.75 -10.67 -13.82
C THR A 41 6.51 -11.79 -14.84
N SER A 42 6.57 -11.48 -16.12
CA SER A 42 6.53 -12.51 -17.18
C SER A 42 7.69 -13.52 -17.09
N LEU A 43 8.81 -13.16 -16.43
CA LEU A 43 9.99 -14.02 -16.32
C LEU A 43 9.88 -15.09 -15.25
N ASN A 44 9.10 -14.84 -14.19
CA ASN A 44 8.91 -15.74 -13.05
C ASN A 44 7.44 -16.13 -12.81
N LEU A 45 6.62 -16.13 -13.87
CA LEU A 45 5.21 -16.48 -13.76
C LEU A 45 4.99 -17.88 -13.16
N ALA A 46 5.83 -18.86 -13.50
CA ALA A 46 5.71 -20.22 -12.95
C ALA A 46 5.81 -20.21 -11.42
N GLU A 47 6.80 -19.51 -10.86
CA GLU A 47 6.97 -19.34 -9.42
C GLU A 47 5.77 -18.61 -8.79
N GLY A 48 5.24 -17.58 -9.46
CA GLY A 48 4.04 -16.88 -9.01
C GLY A 48 2.81 -17.79 -8.92
N LEU A 49 2.65 -18.72 -9.86
CA LEU A 49 1.57 -19.71 -9.82
C LEU A 49 1.76 -20.72 -8.67
N GLU A 50 3.00 -21.16 -8.40
CA GLU A 50 3.32 -22.01 -7.25
C GLU A 50 3.07 -21.31 -5.92
N VAL A 51 3.37 -20.02 -5.83
CA VAL A 51 3.05 -19.21 -4.64
C VAL A 51 1.54 -19.19 -4.39
N LEU A 52 0.72 -19.02 -5.43
CA LEU A 52 -0.74 -19.06 -5.29
C LEU A 52 -1.23 -20.46 -4.84
N ASP A 53 -0.61 -21.54 -5.32
CA ASP A 53 -0.93 -22.92 -4.89
C ASP A 53 -0.67 -23.14 -3.39
N GLY A 54 0.34 -22.45 -2.84
CA GLY A 54 0.68 -22.52 -1.42
C GLY A 54 -0.14 -21.60 -0.52
N MET A 55 -0.96 -20.71 -1.08
CA MET A 55 -1.77 -19.75 -0.33
C MET A 55 -3.19 -20.26 -0.09
N GLN A 56 -3.89 -19.57 0.82
CA GLN A 56 -5.33 -19.76 1.06
C GLN A 56 -6.09 -18.50 0.64
N ALA A 57 -7.32 -18.69 0.14
CA ALA A 57 -8.20 -17.58 -0.18
C ALA A 57 -8.50 -16.70 1.05
N PRO A 58 -8.72 -15.40 0.88
CA PRO A 58 -8.72 -14.66 -0.38
C PRO A 58 -7.32 -14.40 -0.95
N TYR A 59 -7.19 -14.49 -2.26
CA TYR A 59 -5.96 -14.16 -3.01
C TYR A 59 -5.98 -12.69 -3.38
N VAL A 60 -4.92 -11.95 -3.04
CA VAL A 60 -4.82 -10.52 -3.35
C VAL A 60 -3.76 -10.32 -4.42
N LEU A 61 -4.17 -9.82 -5.58
CA LEU A 61 -3.30 -9.46 -6.69
C LEU A 61 -3.33 -7.95 -6.89
N LYS A 62 -2.17 -7.32 -6.96
CA LYS A 62 -2.05 -5.87 -7.15
C LYS A 62 -1.13 -5.54 -8.32
N ALA A 63 -1.61 -4.79 -9.29
CA ALA A 63 -0.73 -4.17 -10.28
C ALA A 63 0.29 -3.28 -9.56
N ASP A 64 1.57 -3.37 -9.90
CA ASP A 64 2.64 -2.62 -9.22
C ASP A 64 2.44 -1.11 -9.40
N GLY A 65 2.19 -0.67 -10.62
CA GLY A 65 2.03 0.74 -10.93
C GLY A 65 0.64 1.30 -10.58
N LEU A 66 0.48 2.59 -10.84
CA LEU A 66 -0.78 3.30 -10.64
C LEU A 66 -1.81 2.86 -11.70
N ALA A 67 -2.92 2.29 -11.24
CA ALA A 67 -4.02 1.80 -12.08
C ALA A 67 -5.37 2.44 -11.73
N ALA A 68 -5.36 3.70 -11.30
CA ALA A 68 -6.55 4.49 -10.94
C ALA A 68 -7.51 3.76 -9.98
N GLY A 69 -6.96 3.08 -8.97
CA GLY A 69 -7.73 2.32 -7.98
C GLY A 69 -8.28 0.97 -8.47
N LYS A 70 -8.09 0.61 -9.75
CA LYS A 70 -8.63 -0.62 -10.35
C LYS A 70 -7.65 -1.80 -10.35
N GLY A 71 -6.39 -1.56 -10.03
CA GLY A 71 -5.31 -2.55 -10.11
C GLY A 71 -5.23 -3.53 -8.94
N VAL A 72 -6.24 -3.60 -8.06
CA VAL A 72 -6.30 -4.51 -6.92
C VAL A 72 -7.46 -5.47 -7.10
N LEU A 73 -7.16 -6.77 -7.10
CA LEU A 73 -8.14 -7.85 -7.19
C LEU A 73 -8.09 -8.68 -5.91
N ILE A 74 -9.25 -8.97 -5.34
CA ILE A 74 -9.41 -9.86 -4.19
C ILE A 74 -10.29 -11.03 -4.67
N LEU A 75 -9.71 -12.21 -4.72
CA LEU A 75 -10.27 -13.37 -5.40
C LEU A 75 -10.42 -14.53 -4.42
N HIS A 76 -11.48 -15.30 -4.58
CA HIS A 76 -11.79 -16.41 -3.68
C HIS A 76 -11.59 -17.79 -4.32
N SER A 77 -11.35 -17.84 -5.62
CA SER A 77 -11.03 -19.06 -6.37
C SER A 77 -9.57 -19.06 -6.79
N LEU A 78 -8.87 -20.16 -6.56
CA LEU A 78 -7.48 -20.34 -7.01
C LEU A 78 -7.36 -20.27 -8.53
N GLU A 79 -8.28 -20.90 -9.24
CA GLU A 79 -8.27 -20.92 -10.70
C GLU A 79 -8.49 -19.51 -11.27
N GLU A 80 -9.41 -18.76 -10.67
CA GLU A 80 -9.62 -17.36 -11.02
C GLU A 80 -8.36 -16.52 -10.72
N ALA A 81 -7.72 -16.71 -9.56
CA ALA A 81 -6.50 -16.00 -9.21
C ALA A 81 -5.35 -16.27 -10.19
N LYS A 82 -5.16 -17.53 -10.60
CA LYS A 82 -4.17 -17.90 -11.61
C LYS A 82 -4.48 -17.30 -12.98
N SER A 83 -5.75 -17.30 -13.38
CA SER A 83 -6.18 -16.70 -14.65
C SER A 83 -5.97 -15.20 -14.64
N GLU A 84 -6.36 -14.53 -13.56
CA GLU A 84 -6.22 -13.08 -13.41
C GLU A 84 -4.75 -12.64 -13.32
N LEU A 85 -3.88 -13.40 -12.64
CA LEU A 85 -2.44 -13.13 -12.62
C LEU A 85 -1.86 -13.10 -14.04
N LYS A 86 -2.21 -14.08 -14.87
CA LYS A 86 -1.78 -14.12 -16.28
C LYS A 86 -2.33 -12.92 -17.06
N ALA A 87 -3.64 -12.67 -16.97
CA ALA A 87 -4.28 -11.55 -17.65
C ALA A 87 -3.69 -10.18 -17.24
N MET A 88 -3.34 -9.99 -15.97
CA MET A 88 -2.68 -8.78 -15.51
C MET A 88 -1.31 -8.62 -16.16
N LEU A 89 -0.47 -9.65 -16.17
CA LEU A 89 0.85 -9.62 -16.79
C LEU A 89 0.77 -9.46 -18.31
N ASP A 90 -0.29 -9.96 -18.94
CA ASP A 90 -0.58 -9.76 -20.36
C ASP A 90 -1.12 -8.36 -20.69
N GLY A 91 -1.16 -7.46 -19.69
CA GLY A 91 -1.44 -6.04 -19.90
C GLY A 91 -2.88 -5.60 -19.61
N LYS A 92 -3.65 -6.35 -18.82
CA LYS A 92 -5.02 -5.96 -18.38
C LYS A 92 -5.10 -4.53 -17.84
N PHE A 93 -4.04 -4.04 -17.20
CA PHE A 93 -3.92 -2.68 -16.67
C PHE A 93 -2.79 -1.89 -17.37
N GLY A 94 -2.47 -2.24 -18.62
CA GLY A 94 -1.39 -1.61 -19.38
C GLY A 94 -0.02 -1.77 -18.69
N ALA A 95 0.83 -0.76 -18.80
CA ALA A 95 2.18 -0.78 -18.22
C ALA A 95 2.20 -0.93 -16.69
N ALA A 96 1.11 -0.55 -16.00
CA ALA A 96 1.00 -0.67 -14.55
C ALA A 96 1.04 -2.13 -14.06
N SER A 97 0.65 -3.10 -14.89
CA SER A 97 0.66 -4.52 -14.56
C SER A 97 1.80 -5.32 -15.22
N SER A 98 2.85 -4.66 -15.70
CA SER A 98 4.09 -5.35 -16.11
C SER A 98 4.75 -6.13 -14.96
N LYS A 99 4.41 -5.76 -13.73
CA LYS A 99 4.66 -6.49 -12.50
C LYS A 99 3.38 -6.59 -11.71
N VAL A 100 3.17 -7.71 -11.04
CA VAL A 100 2.04 -7.97 -10.14
C VAL A 100 2.59 -8.37 -8.76
N VAL A 101 2.07 -7.76 -7.72
CA VAL A 101 2.37 -8.14 -6.34
C VAL A 101 1.25 -9.04 -5.84
N ILE A 102 1.59 -10.28 -5.52
CA ILE A 102 0.72 -11.20 -4.78
C ILE A 102 0.90 -10.89 -3.30
N GLU A 103 -0.18 -10.69 -2.56
CA GLU A 103 -0.13 -10.40 -1.12
C GLU A 103 -1.03 -11.32 -0.31
N GLU A 104 -0.66 -11.56 0.95
CA GLU A 104 -1.60 -12.15 1.90
C GLU A 104 -2.75 -11.18 2.16
N CYS A 105 -3.96 -11.71 2.30
CA CYS A 105 -5.12 -10.89 2.64
C CYS A 105 -5.12 -10.58 4.15
N LEU A 106 -4.87 -9.33 4.49
CA LEU A 106 -5.00 -8.86 5.85
C LEU A 106 -6.46 -8.54 6.17
N THR A 107 -6.90 -8.92 7.35
CA THR A 107 -8.23 -8.60 7.87
C THR A 107 -8.12 -7.75 9.12
N GLY A 108 -9.07 -6.85 9.32
CA GLY A 108 -9.08 -5.94 10.46
C GLY A 108 -9.85 -4.66 10.19
N ILE A 109 -9.75 -3.74 11.13
CA ILE A 109 -10.32 -2.40 10.97
C ILE A 109 -9.24 -1.51 10.37
N GLU A 110 -9.55 -0.86 9.25
CA GLU A 110 -8.63 0.10 8.61
C GLU A 110 -8.54 1.37 9.44
N LEU A 111 -7.33 1.93 9.50
CA LEU A 111 -7.03 3.23 10.06
C LEU A 111 -6.05 3.94 9.13
N SER A 112 -6.34 5.19 8.82
CA SER A 112 -5.45 6.08 8.09
C SER A 112 -4.71 6.97 9.05
N VAL A 113 -3.38 6.98 8.95
CA VAL A 113 -2.51 7.85 9.75
C VAL A 113 -1.73 8.77 8.81
N PHE A 114 -1.77 10.05 9.11
CA PHE A 114 -1.13 11.09 8.31
C PHE A 114 0.07 11.65 9.07
N VAL A 115 1.20 11.73 8.41
CA VAL A 115 2.43 12.28 8.97
C VAL A 115 2.91 13.42 8.08
N LEU A 116 3.14 14.57 8.68
CA LEU A 116 3.81 15.68 8.00
C LEU A 116 5.27 15.72 8.45
N THR A 117 6.21 15.75 7.50
CA THR A 117 7.63 15.81 7.79
C THR A 117 8.38 16.81 6.91
N ASP A 118 9.43 17.39 7.47
CA ASP A 118 10.40 18.21 6.75
C ASP A 118 11.68 17.42 6.37
N GLY A 119 11.69 16.12 6.68
CA GLY A 119 12.81 15.20 6.51
C GLY A 119 13.66 15.00 7.76
N PHE A 120 13.54 15.86 8.77
CA PHE A 120 14.22 15.78 10.07
C PHE A 120 13.25 15.52 11.21
N GLY A 121 12.26 16.39 11.34
CA GLY A 121 11.17 16.26 12.30
C GLY A 121 9.88 15.76 11.66
N TYR A 122 8.90 15.45 12.48
CA TYR A 122 7.56 15.07 12.01
C TYR A 122 6.48 15.45 13.02
N VAL A 123 5.27 15.56 12.50
CA VAL A 123 4.04 15.70 13.28
C VAL A 123 3.05 14.65 12.77
N ILE A 124 2.48 13.88 13.69
CA ILE A 124 1.36 12.99 13.38
C ILE A 124 0.09 13.83 13.45
N LEU A 125 -0.64 13.89 12.35
CA LEU A 125 -1.92 14.58 12.25
C LEU A 125 -3.04 13.69 12.79
N PRO A 126 -4.26 14.22 13.02
CA PRO A 126 -5.39 13.41 13.43
C PRO A 126 -5.62 12.26 12.46
N GLU A 127 -5.74 11.07 13.01
CA GLU A 127 -6.05 9.85 12.28
C GLU A 127 -7.51 9.85 11.80
N ALA A 128 -7.81 9.02 10.79
CA ALA A 128 -9.15 8.87 10.28
C ALA A 128 -9.46 7.41 9.94
N LYS A 129 -10.72 7.04 10.08
CA LYS A 129 -11.26 5.83 9.46
C LYS A 129 -12.08 6.23 8.24
N ASP A 130 -11.68 5.72 7.11
CA ASP A 130 -12.35 5.88 5.83
C ASP A 130 -13.33 4.73 5.57
N TYR A 131 -14.50 5.04 5.02
CA TYR A 131 -15.51 4.08 4.61
C TYR A 131 -15.58 4.07 3.08
N LYS A 132 -15.02 3.05 2.47
CA LYS A 132 -14.87 2.95 1.00
C LYS A 132 -15.97 2.14 0.33
N ARG A 133 -16.61 1.22 1.05
CA ARG A 133 -17.57 0.29 0.45
C ARG A 133 -18.94 0.92 0.32
N ILE A 134 -19.62 0.64 -0.81
CA ILE A 134 -20.90 1.27 -1.17
C ILE A 134 -22.08 0.75 -0.34
N GLY A 135 -21.99 -0.46 0.19
CA GLY A 135 -23.11 -1.13 0.89
C GLY A 135 -22.97 -1.08 2.40
N GLU A 136 -24.11 -1.24 3.09
CA GLU A 136 -24.16 -1.33 4.54
C GLU A 136 -23.35 -2.50 5.08
N GLY A 137 -22.79 -2.34 6.27
CA GLY A 137 -21.96 -3.35 6.92
C GLY A 137 -20.63 -3.57 6.24
N ASP A 138 -20.07 -2.54 5.60
CA ASP A 138 -18.77 -2.55 4.91
C ASP A 138 -18.71 -3.63 3.81
N LYS A 139 -19.73 -3.65 2.94
CA LYS A 139 -19.92 -4.63 1.86
C LYS A 139 -19.98 -3.95 0.49
N GLY A 140 -19.80 -4.75 -0.56
CA GLY A 140 -19.90 -4.29 -1.95
C GLY A 140 -18.59 -3.73 -2.51
N LEU A 141 -18.69 -3.01 -3.61
CA LEU A 141 -17.54 -2.45 -4.32
C LEU A 141 -16.93 -1.27 -3.58
N ASN A 142 -15.62 -1.12 -3.70
CA ASN A 142 -14.92 0.05 -3.23
C ASN A 142 -15.29 1.28 -4.06
N THR A 143 -15.42 2.41 -3.40
CA THR A 143 -15.63 3.74 -3.98
C THR A 143 -14.43 4.65 -3.70
N GLY A 144 -14.48 5.89 -4.13
CA GLY A 144 -13.51 6.92 -3.75
C GLY A 144 -13.63 7.40 -2.30
N GLY A 145 -14.65 6.94 -1.57
CA GLY A 145 -14.96 7.27 -0.19
C GLY A 145 -16.44 7.58 -0.01
N MET A 146 -17.08 6.94 0.97
CA MET A 146 -18.48 7.17 1.35
C MET A 146 -18.60 8.09 2.57
N GLY A 147 -17.50 8.28 3.28
CA GLY A 147 -17.40 9.11 4.47
C GLY A 147 -16.16 8.78 5.27
N ALA A 148 -15.82 9.62 6.23
CA ALA A 148 -14.71 9.40 7.16
C ALA A 148 -15.09 9.87 8.57
N ILE A 149 -14.47 9.25 9.57
CA ILE A 149 -14.59 9.63 10.98
C ILE A 149 -13.21 9.98 11.52
N SER A 150 -13.10 11.11 12.19
CA SER A 150 -11.92 11.54 12.96
C SER A 150 -12.40 12.37 14.18
N PRO A 151 -11.85 12.16 15.39
CA PRO A 151 -10.91 11.11 15.75
C PRO A 151 -11.55 9.72 15.77
N VAL A 152 -10.72 8.67 15.69
CA VAL A 152 -11.19 7.29 15.67
C VAL A 152 -11.22 6.70 17.08
N PRO A 153 -12.35 6.21 17.60
CA PRO A 153 -12.49 5.82 19.01
C PRO A 153 -11.53 4.72 19.50
N PHE A 154 -11.11 3.79 18.62
CA PHE A 154 -10.19 2.72 18.99
C PHE A 154 -8.70 3.14 18.88
N ALA A 155 -8.40 4.28 18.26
CA ALA A 155 -7.04 4.79 18.10
C ALA A 155 -6.58 5.55 19.36
N ASP A 156 -6.57 4.88 20.48
CA ASP A 156 -6.13 5.44 21.75
C ASP A 156 -4.62 5.76 21.75
N LYS A 157 -4.14 6.41 22.82
CA LYS A 157 -2.74 6.80 22.96
C LYS A 157 -1.77 5.61 22.88
N ALA A 158 -2.15 4.45 23.41
CA ALA A 158 -1.30 3.26 23.41
C ALA A 158 -1.20 2.68 22.00
N PHE A 159 -2.34 2.63 21.27
CA PHE A 159 -2.39 2.22 19.88
C PHE A 159 -1.57 3.17 18.99
N MET A 160 -1.78 4.47 19.09
CA MET A 160 -1.03 5.47 18.30
C MET A 160 0.46 5.45 18.60
N LYS A 161 0.86 5.21 19.85
CA LYS A 161 2.28 5.01 20.22
C LYS A 161 2.86 3.78 19.52
N LYS A 162 2.11 2.69 19.40
CA LYS A 162 2.52 1.49 18.67
C LYS A 162 2.69 1.78 17.17
N VAL A 163 1.78 2.54 16.56
CA VAL A 163 1.88 2.98 15.17
C VAL A 163 3.13 3.84 14.97
N GLU A 164 3.34 4.81 15.86
CA GLU A 164 4.51 5.68 15.82
C GLU A 164 5.82 4.89 15.87
N ASP A 165 5.95 3.97 16.84
CA ASP A 165 7.18 3.24 17.05
C ASP A 165 7.46 2.18 15.99
N ARG A 166 6.42 1.54 15.44
CA ARG A 166 6.58 0.41 14.52
C ARG A 166 6.49 0.80 13.05
N ILE A 167 5.89 1.94 12.74
CA ILE A 167 5.66 2.36 11.36
C ILE A 167 6.27 3.74 11.10
N VAL A 168 5.83 4.79 11.81
CA VAL A 168 6.24 6.16 11.51
C VAL A 168 7.75 6.35 11.64
N LYS A 169 8.31 6.03 12.81
CA LYS A 169 9.74 6.19 13.08
C LYS A 169 10.62 5.37 12.13
N PRO A 170 10.37 4.05 11.96
CA PRO A 170 11.15 3.26 11.01
C PRO A 170 11.05 3.76 9.57
N THR A 171 9.88 4.29 9.15
CA THR A 171 9.73 4.89 7.83
C THR A 171 10.63 6.11 7.65
N LEU A 172 10.61 7.05 8.59
CA LEU A 172 11.43 8.26 8.52
C LEU A 172 12.93 7.97 8.64
N GLU A 173 13.30 7.02 9.49
CA GLU A 173 14.68 6.55 9.62
C GLU A 173 15.14 5.83 8.35
N GLY A 174 14.27 5.00 7.78
CA GLY A 174 14.52 4.29 6.53
C GLY A 174 14.75 5.23 5.37
N LEU A 175 13.92 6.25 5.22
CA LEU A 175 14.09 7.28 4.19
C LEU A 175 15.46 7.94 4.29
N ARG A 176 15.91 8.26 5.50
CA ARG A 176 17.25 8.85 5.71
C ARG A 176 18.38 7.86 5.43
N LYS A 177 18.24 6.61 5.83
CA LYS A 177 19.26 5.56 5.59
C LYS A 177 19.43 5.22 4.12
N ASP A 178 18.34 5.30 3.35
CA ASP A 178 18.35 5.04 1.92
C ASP A 178 18.63 6.30 1.08
N ASP A 179 19.01 7.42 1.74
CA ASP A 179 19.26 8.72 1.08
C ASP A 179 18.10 9.20 0.21
N ILE A 180 16.87 8.97 0.68
CA ILE A 180 15.64 9.42 0.03
C ILE A 180 15.16 10.72 0.69
N PRO A 181 15.43 11.89 0.09
CA PRO A 181 14.92 13.16 0.63
C PRO A 181 13.40 13.19 0.57
N TYR A 182 12.77 13.41 1.73
CA TYR A 182 11.32 13.42 1.81
C TYR A 182 10.85 14.64 2.62
N LYS A 183 10.05 15.48 1.98
CA LYS A 183 9.34 16.60 2.64
C LYS A 183 7.90 16.58 2.20
N GLY A 184 6.97 16.65 3.14
CA GLY A 184 5.54 16.62 2.85
C GLY A 184 4.79 15.58 3.66
N PHE A 185 3.70 15.09 3.10
CA PHE A 185 2.80 14.15 3.75
C PHE A 185 3.19 12.71 3.45
N ILE A 186 3.20 11.88 4.48
CA ILE A 186 3.23 10.42 4.37
C ILE A 186 1.86 9.93 4.83
N PHE A 187 1.22 9.13 3.99
CA PHE A 187 -0.03 8.45 4.27
C PHE A 187 0.25 6.98 4.58
N LEU A 188 -0.21 6.51 5.74
CA LEU A 188 0.04 5.15 6.27
C LEU A 188 -1.28 4.44 6.50
#